data_4990beaee60320fb1991c71d56d935b6
#
_entry.id   4990beaee60320fb1991c71d56d935b6
#
_cell.length_a   1.000
_cell.length_b   1.000
_cell.length_c   1.000
_cell.angle_alpha   90.00
_cell.angle_beta   90.00
_cell.angle_gamma   90.00
#
_symmetry.space_group_name_H-M   'P 1'
#
loop_
_entity.id
_entity.type
_entity.pdbx_description
1 polymer ?
#
loop_
_entity_poly.entity_id
_entity_poly.type
_entity_poly.pdbx_seq_one_letter_code
_entity_poly.pdbx_strand_id
1 'polypeptide(L)'
;MLKLRIGQLHQDIIMQPGESIAQALLRKDYKVPMACGGNGTCGKCKVEIDGAWVNSCKLYPKPEEDIIISAFGWGEGREELTRIAGVEKINITEGRAQEAKRQTRKTFLAVDIGTTTIAAALAEKETGAVLATAGCGNSQRIFGQDVLSRIKASVAGTGEKLKALIRQDILNLLEEIQKKQKDIVIEHIYIAGNTTMEHLYMGDSCEGLGKAPFTPVSLAERKDSLSNIPVTLLPGISAFVGADIAAGMLACGMDEEERPSLLLDLGTNGEMVLALEDKMIATSAPAGPALEGGNISCGVASVTGAISKVRVIGERTIIGTIGNAPATGICGTGVLELVAGLYENHIIDASGQMKEKYREEGFPLARMKDGKQITFTQQDIREVQLAKAAIHSGIELLLEHAGISMGEIKKVYLAGGFGVYLDVHIAAGIGLLPAELEKCTKAVGNTSLQGCIAYGSSEENRSRTEEMIKKCESINLAEQADFEERYVANMNFPE
;
A
#
# COMPACT_ATOMS: atom_id res chain seq x y z
N MET A 1 20.24 -21.93 17.63
CA MET A 1 19.73 -22.11 16.24
C MET A 1 18.21 -22.17 16.28
N LEU A 2 17.52 -21.48 15.37
CA LEU A 2 16.06 -21.55 15.32
C LEU A 2 15.66 -22.76 14.47
N LYS A 3 14.88 -23.67 15.05
CA LYS A 3 14.40 -24.87 14.38
C LYS A 3 12.88 -24.73 14.16
N LEU A 4 12.45 -24.74 12.90
CA LEU A 4 11.04 -24.74 12.55
C LEU A 4 10.55 -26.18 12.41
N ARG A 5 9.52 -26.54 13.15
CA ARG A 5 8.82 -27.82 13.05
C ARG A 5 7.32 -27.57 12.94
N ILE A 6 6.84 -27.34 11.72
CA ILE A 6 5.42 -27.07 11.45
C ILE A 6 4.92 -28.13 10.48
N GLY A 7 4.06 -29.03 10.94
CA GLY A 7 3.55 -30.14 10.13
C GLY A 7 4.69 -30.98 9.56
N GLN A 8 4.83 -31.01 8.23
CA GLN A 8 5.92 -31.70 7.53
C GLN A 8 7.14 -30.79 7.27
N LEU A 9 7.07 -29.51 7.64
CA LEU A 9 8.17 -28.56 7.46
C LEU A 9 9.18 -28.69 8.58
N HIS A 10 10.42 -29.05 8.23
CA HIS A 10 11.56 -29.03 9.11
C HIS A 10 12.63 -28.13 8.50
N GLN A 11 12.89 -26.98 9.13
CA GLN A 11 13.90 -26.03 8.64
C GLN A 11 14.71 -25.46 9.81
N ASP A 12 16.03 -25.43 9.63
CA ASP A 12 16.95 -24.78 10.55
C ASP A 12 17.28 -23.38 10.06
N ILE A 13 17.14 -22.37 10.93
CA ILE A 13 17.48 -20.97 10.66
C ILE A 13 18.56 -20.53 11.64
N ILE A 14 19.70 -20.12 11.11
CA ILE A 14 20.79 -19.57 11.91
C ILE A 14 20.40 -18.14 12.32
N MET A 15 20.33 -17.88 13.63
CA MET A 15 20.05 -16.56 14.19
C MET A 15 21.29 -15.66 14.08
N GLN A 16 21.05 -14.36 13.81
CA GLN A 16 22.11 -13.36 13.88
C GLN A 16 22.15 -12.72 15.29
N PRO A 17 23.32 -12.27 15.75
CA PRO A 17 23.42 -11.60 17.05
C PRO A 17 22.50 -10.39 17.14
N GLY A 18 21.66 -10.32 18.19
CA GLY A 18 20.71 -9.23 18.41
C GLY A 18 19.47 -9.23 17.50
N GLU A 19 19.23 -10.33 16.79
CA GLU A 19 18.07 -10.53 15.95
C GLU A 19 16.92 -11.14 16.77
N SER A 20 15.70 -10.63 16.60
CA SER A 20 14.51 -11.28 17.16
C SER A 20 14.09 -12.47 16.30
N ILE A 21 13.30 -13.39 16.86
CA ILE A 21 12.72 -14.51 16.11
C ILE A 21 11.94 -14.00 14.88
N ALA A 22 11.16 -12.91 15.04
CA ALA A 22 10.44 -12.31 13.92
C ALA A 22 11.37 -11.85 12.79
N GLN A 23 12.50 -11.23 13.13
CA GLN A 23 13.49 -10.78 12.15
C GLN A 23 14.17 -11.96 11.43
N ALA A 24 14.50 -13.03 12.16
CA ALA A 24 15.07 -14.25 11.58
C ALA A 24 14.09 -14.92 10.59
N LEU A 25 12.83 -15.00 10.97
CA LEU A 25 11.76 -15.53 10.12
C LEU A 25 11.57 -14.68 8.86
N LEU A 26 11.49 -13.35 9.00
CA LEU A 26 11.38 -12.42 7.87
C LEU A 26 12.55 -12.50 6.90
N ARG A 27 13.77 -12.63 7.41
CA ARG A 27 14.99 -12.81 6.61
C ARG A 27 14.99 -14.14 5.80
N LYS A 28 14.13 -15.08 6.18
CA LYS A 28 13.91 -16.36 5.51
C LYS A 28 12.57 -16.41 4.77
N ASP A 29 12.05 -15.24 4.40
CA ASP A 29 10.81 -15.04 3.63
C ASP A 29 9.52 -15.54 4.31
N TYR A 30 9.56 -15.75 5.63
CA TYR A 30 8.34 -15.96 6.39
C TYR A 30 7.63 -14.63 6.63
N LYS A 31 6.35 -14.56 6.32
CA LYS A 31 5.56 -13.34 6.48
C LYS A 31 5.05 -13.21 7.90
N VAL A 32 5.86 -12.58 8.73
CA VAL A 32 5.50 -12.30 10.12
C VAL A 32 4.66 -11.02 10.16
N PRO A 33 3.42 -11.03 10.64
CA PRO A 33 2.61 -9.83 10.75
C PRO A 33 3.14 -8.92 11.87
N MET A 34 3.74 -7.79 11.47
CA MET A 34 4.41 -6.85 12.37
C MET A 34 3.66 -5.52 12.46
N ALA A 35 2.33 -5.56 12.66
CA ALA A 35 1.47 -4.37 12.67
C ALA A 35 1.89 -3.26 13.64
N CYS A 36 2.62 -3.57 14.71
CA CYS A 36 3.17 -2.58 15.64
C CYS A 36 4.66 -2.27 15.42
N GLY A 37 5.23 -2.59 14.24
CA GLY A 37 6.64 -2.37 13.96
C GLY A 37 7.61 -3.08 14.93
N GLY A 38 7.21 -4.21 15.50
CA GLY A 38 8.03 -4.94 16.46
C GLY A 38 7.92 -4.47 17.91
N ASN A 39 7.01 -3.55 18.22
CA ASN A 39 6.83 -3.03 19.59
C ASN A 39 6.15 -4.02 20.56
N GLY A 40 5.64 -5.15 20.05
CA GLY A 40 5.02 -6.20 20.85
C GLY A 40 3.59 -5.90 21.31
N THR A 41 3.00 -4.79 20.88
CA THR A 41 1.68 -4.31 21.35
C THR A 41 0.50 -4.93 20.61
N CYS A 42 0.64 -5.32 19.33
CA CYS A 42 -0.47 -5.83 18.52
C CYS A 42 -0.76 -7.32 18.69
N GLY A 43 0.18 -8.11 19.24
CA GLY A 43 0.04 -9.54 19.44
C GLY A 43 -0.11 -10.39 18.16
N LYS A 44 0.05 -9.81 16.96
CA LYS A 44 -0.16 -10.50 15.67
C LYS A 44 1.00 -11.42 15.26
N CYS A 45 2.20 -11.20 15.78
CA CYS A 45 3.41 -11.99 15.48
C CYS A 45 3.65 -13.17 16.42
N LYS A 46 2.60 -13.77 16.98
CA LYS A 46 2.75 -14.88 17.95
C LYS A 46 3.25 -16.14 17.27
N VAL A 47 4.21 -16.79 17.92
CA VAL A 47 4.69 -18.15 17.60
C VAL A 47 4.51 -19.05 18.81
N GLU A 48 4.31 -20.35 18.59
CA GLU A 48 4.25 -21.31 19.65
C GLU A 48 5.64 -21.93 19.88
N ILE A 49 6.15 -21.81 21.10
CA ILE A 49 7.42 -22.37 21.55
C ILE A 49 7.13 -23.12 22.85
N ASP A 50 7.46 -24.40 22.90
CA ASP A 50 7.24 -25.27 24.07
C ASP A 50 5.80 -25.24 24.63
N GLY A 51 4.81 -25.15 23.71
CA GLY A 51 3.38 -25.07 24.05
C GLY A 51 2.91 -23.68 24.50
N ALA A 52 3.76 -22.66 24.53
CA ALA A 52 3.42 -21.31 24.91
C ALA A 52 3.41 -20.35 23.69
N TRP A 53 2.37 -19.50 23.60
CA TRP A 53 2.28 -18.46 22.57
C TRP A 53 3.00 -17.19 22.99
N VAL A 54 4.08 -16.86 22.29
CA VAL A 54 4.93 -15.69 22.57
C VAL A 54 5.02 -14.74 21.37
N ASN A 55 5.21 -13.45 21.64
CA ASN A 55 5.40 -12.46 20.58
C ASN A 55 6.82 -12.58 20.00
N SER A 56 6.94 -13.15 18.80
CA SER A 56 8.24 -13.40 18.14
C SER A 56 9.09 -12.13 17.93
N CYS A 57 8.45 -10.96 17.85
CA CYS A 57 9.15 -9.67 17.71
C CYS A 57 9.84 -9.19 19.01
N LYS A 58 9.52 -9.78 20.15
CA LYS A 58 10.11 -9.43 21.47
C LYS A 58 11.02 -10.51 22.02
N LEU A 59 11.16 -11.62 21.33
CA LEU A 59 12.02 -12.71 21.76
C LEU A 59 13.33 -12.66 20.98
N TYR A 60 14.43 -12.42 21.72
CA TYR A 60 15.80 -12.29 21.25
C TYR A 60 16.65 -13.46 21.81
N PRO A 61 16.64 -14.62 21.17
CA PRO A 61 17.39 -15.78 21.66
C PRO A 61 18.88 -15.52 21.62
N LYS A 62 19.60 -16.17 22.51
CA LYS A 62 21.07 -16.22 22.40
C LYS A 62 21.48 -17.10 21.21
N PRO A 63 22.60 -16.80 20.53
CA PRO A 63 23.03 -17.58 19.37
C PRO A 63 23.20 -19.09 19.62
N GLU A 64 23.43 -19.48 20.86
CA GLU A 64 23.66 -20.86 21.31
C GLU A 64 22.37 -21.58 21.69
N GLU A 65 21.24 -20.87 21.82
CA GLU A 65 19.96 -21.48 22.17
C GLU A 65 19.29 -22.13 20.94
N ASP A 66 18.92 -23.40 21.10
CA ASP A 66 18.07 -24.10 20.14
C ASP A 66 16.61 -23.84 20.47
N ILE A 67 15.88 -23.16 19.59
CA ILE A 67 14.45 -22.86 19.77
C ILE A 67 13.65 -23.60 18.71
N ILE A 68 12.62 -24.30 19.16
CA ILE A 68 11.69 -25.01 18.28
C ILE A 68 10.40 -24.21 18.22
N ILE A 69 10.02 -23.77 17.01
CA ILE A 69 8.70 -23.20 16.73
C ILE A 69 7.82 -24.33 16.20
N SER A 70 6.73 -24.61 16.92
CA SER A 70 5.77 -25.65 16.57
C SER A 70 4.59 -25.14 15.74
N ALA A 71 4.20 -23.87 15.92
CA ALA A 71 3.13 -23.24 15.16
C ALA A 71 3.28 -21.72 15.04
N PHE A 72 2.63 -21.14 14.03
CA PHE A 72 2.49 -19.71 13.83
C PHE A 72 1.07 -19.25 14.16
N GLY A 73 0.91 -18.18 14.90
CA GLY A 73 -0.39 -17.59 15.24
C GLY A 73 -1.12 -16.97 14.03
N TRP A 74 -0.48 -16.86 12.89
CA TRP A 74 -1.03 -16.34 11.62
C TRP A 74 -1.20 -17.42 10.54
N GLY A 75 -1.08 -18.71 10.86
CA GLY A 75 -1.21 -19.83 9.92
C GLY A 75 0.12 -20.31 9.33
N GLU A 76 0.09 -21.51 8.75
CA GLU A 76 1.25 -22.11 8.09
C GLU A 76 1.47 -21.48 6.70
N GLY A 77 2.68 -21.09 6.41
CA GLY A 77 3.09 -20.93 5.03
C GLY A 77 3.69 -19.60 4.62
N ARG A 78 4.41 -19.68 3.54
CA ARG A 78 4.79 -18.56 2.68
C ARG A 78 3.51 -18.09 1.98
N GLU A 79 2.91 -16.99 2.42
CA GLU A 79 1.81 -16.39 1.69
C GLU A 79 2.33 -15.85 0.35
N GLU A 80 1.84 -16.40 -0.76
CA GLU A 80 1.95 -15.72 -2.04
C GLU A 80 0.99 -14.54 -2.04
N LEU A 81 1.52 -13.31 -2.24
CA LEU A 81 0.70 -12.15 -2.53
C LEU A 81 0.06 -12.36 -3.90
N THR A 82 -1.20 -12.75 -3.93
CA THR A 82 -1.93 -13.07 -5.17
C THR A 82 -2.45 -11.82 -5.88
N ARG A 83 -2.52 -10.68 -5.18
CA ARG A 83 -2.95 -9.39 -5.71
C ARG A 83 -1.99 -8.31 -5.22
N ILE A 84 -0.99 -8.01 -6.02
CA ILE A 84 0.05 -7.06 -5.65
C ILE A 84 -0.25 -5.73 -6.31
N ALA A 85 -0.62 -4.74 -5.49
CA ALA A 85 -0.62 -3.31 -5.84
C ALA A 85 -1.17 -2.98 -7.26
N GLY A 86 -2.23 -3.68 -7.69
CA GLY A 86 -2.84 -3.43 -9.01
C GLY A 86 -2.04 -3.90 -10.22
N VAL A 87 -0.91 -4.57 -10.01
CA VAL A 87 -0.03 -5.09 -11.09
C VAL A 87 -0.78 -6.05 -12.03
N GLU A 88 -1.74 -6.81 -11.51
CA GLU A 88 -2.56 -7.76 -12.30
C GLU A 88 -3.41 -7.09 -13.39
N LYS A 89 -3.74 -5.81 -13.25
CA LYS A 89 -4.53 -5.05 -14.23
C LYS A 89 -3.68 -4.25 -15.22
N ILE A 90 -2.36 -4.29 -15.08
CA ILE A 90 -1.49 -3.74 -16.10
C ILE A 90 -1.55 -4.68 -17.30
N ASN A 91 -1.97 -4.16 -18.46
CA ASN A 91 -2.06 -4.96 -19.69
C ASN A 91 -0.67 -5.45 -20.07
N ILE A 92 -0.44 -6.76 -19.90
CA ILE A 92 0.74 -7.41 -20.40
C ILE A 92 0.50 -7.63 -21.90
N THR A 93 1.29 -6.99 -22.73
CA THR A 93 1.26 -7.23 -24.16
C THR A 93 1.93 -8.58 -24.39
N GLU A 94 1.12 -9.65 -24.58
CA GLU A 94 1.64 -10.89 -25.14
C GLU A 94 2.18 -10.56 -26.52
N GLY A 95 3.50 -10.43 -26.59
CA GLY A 95 4.18 -10.27 -27.86
C GLY A 95 3.81 -11.47 -28.73
N ARG A 96 2.95 -11.29 -29.73
CA ARG A 96 2.76 -12.29 -30.78
C ARG A 96 4.15 -12.63 -31.29
N ALA A 97 4.57 -13.85 -31.02
CA ALA A 97 5.77 -14.44 -31.59
C ALA A 97 5.58 -14.54 -33.12
N GLN A 98 5.74 -13.40 -33.79
CA GLN A 98 6.14 -13.46 -35.18
C GLN A 98 7.61 -13.82 -35.17
N GLU A 99 7.99 -14.85 -35.91
CA GLU A 99 9.35 -15.28 -36.18
C GLU A 99 10.17 -14.17 -36.86
N ALA A 100 10.49 -13.12 -36.11
CA ALA A 100 11.45 -12.13 -36.49
C ALA A 100 12.75 -12.46 -35.74
N LYS A 101 13.86 -12.56 -36.47
CA LYS A 101 15.23 -12.79 -36.02
C LYS A 101 15.45 -12.37 -34.57
N ARG A 102 16.02 -13.27 -33.72
CA ARG A 102 16.40 -13.06 -32.32
C ARG A 102 17.21 -11.77 -32.15
N GLN A 103 16.52 -10.66 -32.04
CA GLN A 103 17.11 -9.38 -31.62
C GLN A 103 16.83 -9.26 -30.12
N THR A 104 17.89 -9.12 -29.35
CA THR A 104 17.80 -8.91 -27.90
C THR A 104 16.97 -7.66 -27.65
N ARG A 105 15.84 -7.80 -26.94
CA ARG A 105 14.94 -6.68 -26.66
C ARG A 105 15.57 -5.76 -25.62
N LYS A 106 15.62 -4.46 -25.93
CA LYS A 106 16.03 -3.43 -24.99
C LYS A 106 14.85 -3.09 -24.08
N THR A 107 15.05 -3.26 -22.80
CA THR A 107 14.00 -3.09 -21.79
C THR A 107 14.48 -2.23 -20.64
N PHE A 108 13.54 -1.75 -19.83
CA PHE A 108 13.79 -1.15 -18.55
C PHE A 108 12.85 -1.73 -17.49
N LEU A 109 13.25 -1.62 -16.23
CA LEU A 109 12.42 -1.98 -15.09
C LEU A 109 11.80 -0.70 -14.51
N ALA A 110 10.49 -0.63 -14.43
CA ALA A 110 9.76 0.36 -13.65
C ALA A 110 9.45 -0.24 -12.27
N VAL A 111 9.65 0.52 -11.21
CA VAL A 111 9.45 0.10 -9.82
C VAL A 111 8.65 1.15 -9.08
N ASP A 112 7.60 0.71 -8.41
CA ASP A 112 6.84 1.49 -7.45
C ASP A 112 7.17 1.00 -6.04
N ILE A 113 7.78 1.88 -5.22
CA ILE A 113 8.15 1.57 -3.84
C ILE A 113 7.08 2.11 -2.89
N GLY A 114 6.04 1.31 -2.69
CA GLY A 114 5.04 1.62 -1.67
C GLY A 114 5.52 1.32 -0.24
N THR A 115 4.85 1.92 0.74
CA THR A 115 5.12 1.67 2.16
C THR A 115 4.89 0.19 2.53
N THR A 116 3.86 -0.43 2.00
CA THR A 116 3.46 -1.82 2.31
C THR A 116 3.99 -2.82 1.29
N THR A 117 3.97 -2.46 0.02
CA THR A 117 4.31 -3.35 -1.12
C THR A 117 5.24 -2.66 -2.10
N ILE A 118 6.05 -3.46 -2.79
CA ILE A 118 6.88 -3.01 -3.91
C ILE A 118 6.37 -3.73 -5.16
N ALA A 119 6.06 -2.96 -6.20
CA ALA A 119 5.62 -3.48 -7.49
C ALA A 119 6.67 -3.16 -8.57
N ALA A 120 6.87 -4.09 -9.51
CA ALA A 120 7.80 -3.92 -10.62
C ALA A 120 7.19 -4.39 -11.93
N ALA A 121 7.49 -3.67 -13.00
CA ALA A 121 7.12 -4.01 -14.36
C ALA A 121 8.33 -3.92 -15.29
N LEU A 122 8.53 -4.97 -16.08
CA LEU A 122 9.48 -4.94 -17.19
C LEU A 122 8.77 -4.36 -18.41
N ALA A 123 9.28 -3.27 -18.94
CA ALA A 123 8.72 -2.61 -20.10
C ALA A 123 9.73 -2.54 -21.26
N GLU A 124 9.22 -2.64 -22.48
CA GLU A 124 10.01 -2.42 -23.70
C GLU A 124 10.34 -0.94 -23.85
N LYS A 125 11.59 -0.62 -24.15
CA LYS A 125 12.10 0.77 -24.12
C LYS A 125 11.40 1.70 -25.14
N GLU A 126 11.10 1.19 -26.32
CA GLU A 126 10.58 2.01 -27.42
C GLU A 126 9.06 2.20 -27.36
N THR A 127 8.35 1.24 -26.80
CA THR A 127 6.87 1.22 -26.83
C THR A 127 6.22 1.40 -25.46
N GLY A 128 6.99 1.22 -24.36
CA GLY A 128 6.44 1.13 -23.02
C GLY A 128 5.60 -0.12 -22.75
N ALA A 129 5.55 -1.06 -23.72
CA ALA A 129 4.75 -2.28 -23.59
C ALA A 129 5.25 -3.14 -22.42
N VAL A 130 4.36 -3.54 -21.53
CA VAL A 130 4.69 -4.35 -20.37
C VAL A 130 4.84 -5.81 -20.77
N LEU A 131 6.00 -6.39 -20.49
CA LEU A 131 6.37 -7.76 -20.84
C LEU A 131 6.21 -8.73 -19.67
N ALA A 132 6.45 -8.25 -18.45
CA ALA A 132 6.31 -9.05 -17.23
C ALA A 132 6.11 -8.12 -16.03
N THR A 133 5.51 -8.66 -14.99
CA THR A 133 5.32 -7.98 -13.70
C THR A 133 5.70 -8.89 -12.55
N ALA A 134 6.14 -8.27 -11.45
CA ALA A 134 6.40 -8.94 -10.19
C ALA A 134 6.09 -7.99 -9.03
N GLY A 135 5.97 -8.53 -7.83
CA GLY A 135 5.78 -7.69 -6.65
C GLY A 135 6.01 -8.48 -5.37
N CYS A 136 6.34 -7.74 -4.32
CA CYS A 136 6.58 -8.32 -2.99
C CYS A 136 6.12 -7.37 -1.88
N GLY A 137 6.03 -7.88 -0.67
CA GLY A 137 5.89 -7.02 0.51
C GLY A 137 7.18 -6.25 0.76
N ASN A 138 7.08 -4.97 1.14
CA ASN A 138 8.24 -4.15 1.50
C ASN A 138 8.86 -4.67 2.80
N SER A 139 10.09 -5.20 2.73
CA SER A 139 10.79 -5.82 3.87
C SER A 139 11.13 -4.82 4.98
N GLN A 140 11.09 -3.51 4.71
CA GLN A 140 11.30 -2.48 5.72
C GLN A 140 10.21 -2.47 6.81
N ARG A 141 9.06 -3.15 6.59
CA ARG A 141 7.98 -3.29 7.59
C ARG A 141 8.44 -3.84 8.95
N ILE A 142 9.58 -4.52 9.01
CA ILE A 142 10.18 -4.98 10.27
C ILE A 142 10.63 -3.83 11.17
N PHE A 143 10.87 -2.65 10.59
CA PHE A 143 11.25 -1.43 11.31
C PHE A 143 10.08 -0.46 11.51
N GLY A 144 8.94 -0.68 10.86
CA GLY A 144 7.72 0.11 11.00
C GLY A 144 6.72 -0.18 9.88
N GLN A 145 5.43 -0.20 10.22
CA GLN A 145 4.35 -0.43 9.26
C GLN A 145 4.02 0.83 8.44
N ASP A 146 4.33 2.00 8.97
CA ASP A 146 4.04 3.31 8.40
C ASP A 146 5.32 4.12 8.18
N VAL A 147 5.18 5.23 7.47
CA VAL A 147 6.27 6.15 7.11
C VAL A 147 6.94 6.73 8.35
N LEU A 148 6.16 7.21 9.33
CA LEU A 148 6.70 7.85 10.54
C LEU A 148 7.52 6.89 11.39
N SER A 149 7.07 5.65 11.53
CA SER A 149 7.81 4.61 12.25
C SER A 149 9.16 4.32 11.58
N ARG A 150 9.23 4.33 10.25
CA ARG A 150 10.49 4.12 9.50
C ARG A 150 11.41 5.32 9.56
N ILE A 151 10.87 6.55 9.53
CA ILE A 151 11.64 7.77 9.78
C ILE A 151 12.30 7.70 11.17
N LYS A 152 11.52 7.38 12.22
CA LYS A 152 12.05 7.22 13.59
C LYS A 152 13.13 6.14 13.66
N ALA A 153 12.93 5.00 13.02
CA ALA A 153 13.92 3.92 12.97
C ALA A 153 15.21 4.37 12.23
N SER A 154 15.06 5.07 11.10
CA SER A 154 16.20 5.60 10.34
C SER A 154 17.02 6.57 11.17
N VAL A 155 16.37 7.55 11.84
CA VAL A 155 17.00 8.53 12.72
C VAL A 155 17.67 7.86 13.93
N ALA A 156 17.10 6.75 14.41
CA ALA A 156 17.68 5.93 15.48
C ALA A 156 18.89 5.08 15.04
N GLY A 157 19.39 5.26 13.80
CA GLY A 157 20.63 4.62 13.32
C GLY A 157 20.41 3.34 12.49
N THR A 158 19.19 3.03 12.06
CA THR A 158 18.93 1.85 11.20
C THR A 158 18.81 2.17 9.71
N GLY A 159 19.15 3.41 9.29
CA GLY A 159 19.00 3.86 7.91
C GLY A 159 19.67 2.95 6.87
N GLU A 160 20.91 2.55 7.11
CA GLU A 160 21.63 1.62 6.20
C GLU A 160 20.97 0.24 6.09
N LYS A 161 20.36 -0.26 7.17
CA LYS A 161 19.61 -1.53 7.12
C LYS A 161 18.33 -1.37 6.30
N LEU A 162 17.61 -0.26 6.45
CA LEU A 162 16.42 0.08 5.68
C LEU A 162 16.76 0.19 4.18
N LYS A 163 17.86 0.88 3.84
CA LYS A 163 18.40 0.96 2.48
C LYS A 163 18.70 -0.42 1.91
N ALA A 164 19.42 -1.24 2.66
CA ALA A 164 19.82 -2.58 2.20
C ALA A 164 18.59 -3.47 1.91
N LEU A 165 17.56 -3.41 2.76
CA LEU A 165 16.34 -4.22 2.58
C LEU A 165 15.60 -3.84 1.30
N ILE A 166 15.34 -2.57 1.07
CA ILE A 166 14.58 -2.11 -0.10
C ILE A 166 15.32 -2.42 -1.41
N ARG A 167 16.66 -2.25 -1.41
CA ARG A 167 17.50 -2.60 -2.56
C ARG A 167 17.50 -4.10 -2.82
N GLN A 168 17.52 -4.93 -1.77
CA GLN A 168 17.44 -6.38 -1.90
C GLN A 168 16.06 -6.83 -2.42
N ASP A 169 14.97 -6.21 -1.96
CA ASP A 169 13.64 -6.50 -2.47
C ASP A 169 13.56 -6.24 -3.99
N ILE A 170 14.10 -5.11 -4.47
CA ILE A 170 14.15 -4.80 -5.90
C ILE A 170 15.01 -5.82 -6.67
N LEU A 171 16.16 -6.24 -6.12
CA LEU A 171 16.99 -7.28 -6.75
C LEU A 171 16.26 -8.62 -6.85
N ASN A 172 15.52 -9.01 -5.84
CA ASN A 172 14.72 -10.22 -5.85
C ASN A 172 13.62 -10.17 -6.93
N LEU A 173 12.94 -9.03 -7.08
CA LEU A 173 11.95 -8.81 -8.15
C LEU A 173 12.58 -8.84 -9.54
N LEU A 174 13.77 -8.25 -9.68
CA LEU A 174 14.54 -8.30 -10.92
C LEU A 174 14.86 -9.75 -11.32
N GLU A 175 15.36 -10.56 -10.38
CA GLU A 175 15.63 -11.98 -10.62
C GLU A 175 14.37 -12.77 -10.99
N GLU A 176 13.25 -12.49 -10.32
CA GLU A 176 11.96 -13.13 -10.63
C GLU A 176 11.52 -12.83 -12.06
N ILE A 177 11.61 -11.57 -12.47
CA ILE A 177 11.25 -11.13 -13.83
C ILE A 177 12.18 -11.75 -14.86
N GLN A 178 13.49 -11.79 -14.61
CA GLN A 178 14.47 -12.42 -15.52
C GLN A 178 14.23 -13.92 -15.68
N LYS A 179 13.73 -14.63 -14.67
CA LYS A 179 13.33 -16.03 -14.78
C LYS A 179 12.11 -16.24 -15.69
N LYS A 180 11.19 -15.26 -15.71
CA LYS A 180 9.97 -15.30 -16.55
C LYS A 180 10.25 -14.91 -18.00
N GLN A 181 11.26 -14.09 -18.26
CA GLN A 181 11.58 -13.53 -19.57
C GLN A 181 13.02 -13.85 -19.96
N LYS A 182 13.20 -14.55 -21.08
CA LYS A 182 14.51 -14.87 -21.65
C LYS A 182 14.85 -13.90 -22.79
N ASP A 183 16.12 -13.75 -23.09
CA ASP A 183 16.65 -12.93 -24.19
C ASP A 183 16.29 -11.42 -24.07
N ILE A 184 16.36 -10.88 -22.84
CA ILE A 184 16.15 -9.46 -22.55
C ILE A 184 17.44 -8.82 -22.01
N VAL A 185 17.62 -7.53 -22.26
CA VAL A 185 18.62 -6.68 -21.62
C VAL A 185 17.92 -5.54 -20.91
N ILE A 186 18.05 -5.48 -19.60
CA ILE A 186 17.53 -4.39 -18.79
C ILE A 186 18.59 -3.29 -18.76
N GLU A 187 18.35 -2.22 -19.49
CA GLU A 187 19.30 -1.10 -19.66
C GLU A 187 19.17 -0.08 -18.53
N HIS A 188 18.03 0.00 -17.85
CA HIS A 188 17.74 1.03 -16.85
C HIS A 188 16.69 0.56 -15.84
N ILE A 189 16.70 1.17 -14.65
CA ILE A 189 15.65 1.02 -13.63
C ILE A 189 15.11 2.40 -13.32
N TYR A 190 13.82 2.61 -13.46
CA TYR A 190 13.10 3.80 -13.01
C TYR A 190 12.35 3.48 -11.73
N ILE A 191 12.40 4.38 -10.76
CA ILE A 191 11.82 4.18 -9.44
C ILE A 191 10.92 5.36 -9.11
N ALA A 192 9.67 5.07 -8.77
CA ALA A 192 8.75 5.99 -8.12
C ALA A 192 8.44 5.49 -6.70
N GLY A 193 8.12 6.40 -5.82
CA GLY A 193 7.72 6.11 -4.45
C GLY A 193 7.43 7.38 -3.68
N ASN A 194 6.85 7.25 -2.48
CA ASN A 194 6.69 8.42 -1.64
C ASN A 194 8.06 8.96 -1.19
N THR A 195 8.08 10.23 -0.82
CA THR A 195 9.32 10.96 -0.49
C THR A 195 10.19 10.22 0.53
N THR A 196 9.59 9.61 1.54
CA THR A 196 10.34 8.84 2.56
C THR A 196 10.94 7.56 1.98
N MET A 197 10.21 6.83 1.15
CA MET A 197 10.73 5.60 0.55
C MET A 197 11.92 5.87 -0.35
N GLU A 198 11.90 6.97 -1.10
CA GLU A 198 13.05 7.39 -1.92
C GLU A 198 14.26 7.78 -1.08
N HIS A 199 14.05 8.52 0.03
CA HIS A 199 15.14 8.85 0.97
C HIS A 199 15.75 7.58 1.57
N LEU A 200 14.92 6.62 1.98
CA LEU A 200 15.39 5.34 2.53
C LEU A 200 16.12 4.50 1.47
N TYR A 201 15.68 4.52 0.21
CA TYR A 201 16.39 3.84 -0.89
C TYR A 201 17.77 4.44 -1.12
N MET A 202 17.90 5.76 -1.08
CA MET A 202 19.17 6.48 -1.26
C MET A 202 20.06 6.41 -0.02
N GLY A 203 19.49 6.19 1.16
CA GLY A 203 20.19 6.23 2.45
C GLY A 203 20.38 7.65 2.97
N ASP A 204 19.49 8.55 2.58
CA ASP A 204 19.50 9.93 3.04
C ASP A 204 19.01 10.05 4.48
N SER A 205 19.36 11.16 5.12
CA SER A 205 18.78 11.51 6.41
C SER A 205 17.29 11.76 6.30
N CYS A 206 16.50 11.03 7.08
CA CYS A 206 15.07 11.27 7.22
C CYS A 206 14.71 12.24 8.35
N GLU A 207 15.72 12.86 9.01
CA GLU A 207 15.47 13.73 10.16
C GLU A 207 14.56 14.92 9.81
N GLY A 208 14.83 15.56 8.65
CA GLY A 208 14.02 16.66 8.17
C GLY A 208 12.58 16.28 7.82
N LEU A 209 12.32 15.03 7.43
CA LEU A 209 10.97 14.53 7.15
C LEU A 209 10.17 14.25 8.44
N GLY A 210 10.83 14.04 9.57
CA GLY A 210 10.20 13.67 10.83
C GLY A 210 9.78 14.84 11.72
N LYS A 211 10.14 16.08 11.38
CA LYS A 211 9.85 17.27 12.19
C LYS A 211 9.59 18.51 11.33
N ALA A 212 8.72 19.38 11.78
CA ALA A 212 8.46 20.66 11.13
C ALA A 212 9.78 21.47 10.98
N PRO A 213 9.99 22.14 9.82
CA PRO A 213 9.06 22.39 8.71
C PRO A 213 9.01 21.28 7.63
N PHE A 214 9.32 20.03 7.97
CA PHE A 214 9.24 18.87 7.08
C PHE A 214 10.04 19.04 5.76
N THR A 215 11.35 19.17 5.91
CA THR A 215 12.25 19.47 4.77
C THR A 215 12.93 18.20 4.26
N PRO A 216 12.63 17.75 3.02
CA PRO A 216 13.33 16.65 2.40
C PRO A 216 14.75 17.03 1.98
N VAL A 217 15.65 16.06 1.87
CA VAL A 217 17.01 16.27 1.36
C VAL A 217 16.98 16.65 -0.12
N SER A 218 16.11 16.01 -0.90
CA SER A 218 15.90 16.32 -2.31
C SER A 218 14.52 15.87 -2.76
N LEU A 219 13.93 16.62 -3.68
CA LEU A 219 12.72 16.26 -4.45
C LEU A 219 13.03 16.18 -5.96
N ALA A 220 14.25 16.50 -6.38
CA ALA A 220 14.64 16.45 -7.78
C ALA A 220 14.84 15.01 -8.26
N GLU A 221 14.82 14.79 -9.57
CA GLU A 221 15.28 13.56 -10.19
C GLU A 221 16.67 13.20 -9.68
N ARG A 222 16.89 11.94 -9.31
CA ARG A 222 18.17 11.46 -8.76
C ARG A 222 18.66 10.23 -9.49
N LYS A 223 19.96 10.11 -9.61
CA LYS A 223 20.62 8.99 -10.29
C LYS A 223 21.41 8.14 -9.30
N ASP A 224 21.37 6.83 -9.52
CA ASP A 224 22.08 5.81 -8.75
C ASP A 224 22.41 4.62 -9.64
N SER A 225 22.94 3.57 -9.06
CA SER A 225 23.13 2.26 -9.71
C SER A 225 22.78 1.11 -8.79
N LEU A 226 22.18 0.07 -9.34
CA LEU A 226 21.85 -1.17 -8.64
C LEU A 226 22.32 -2.37 -9.46
N SER A 227 23.26 -3.18 -8.95
CA SER A 227 23.90 -4.27 -9.68
C SER A 227 24.43 -3.87 -11.07
N ASN A 228 25.10 -2.73 -11.16
CA ASN A 228 25.62 -2.12 -12.40
C ASN A 228 24.57 -1.70 -13.43
N ILE A 229 23.28 -1.72 -13.08
CA ILE A 229 22.21 -1.16 -13.90
C ILE A 229 21.99 0.28 -13.45
N PRO A 230 21.99 1.26 -14.36
CA PRO A 230 21.66 2.64 -14.03
C PRO A 230 20.24 2.76 -13.44
N VAL A 231 20.10 3.59 -12.42
CA VAL A 231 18.82 3.85 -11.74
C VAL A 231 18.49 5.33 -11.84
N THR A 232 17.24 5.65 -12.09
CA THR A 232 16.69 7.00 -11.97
C THR A 232 15.49 6.95 -11.00
N LEU A 233 15.57 7.72 -9.91
CA LEU A 233 14.43 8.02 -9.06
C LEU A 233 13.70 9.22 -9.66
N LEU A 234 12.39 9.12 -9.77
CA LEU A 234 11.55 10.18 -10.33
C LEU A 234 11.51 11.40 -9.40
N PRO A 235 11.24 12.61 -9.90
CA PRO A 235 11.10 13.80 -9.05
C PRO A 235 9.79 13.76 -8.26
N GLY A 236 9.83 14.20 -6.98
CA GLY A 236 8.68 14.33 -6.09
C GLY A 236 8.15 15.77 -6.03
N ILE A 237 7.02 15.95 -5.33
CA ILE A 237 6.32 17.23 -5.21
C ILE A 237 6.64 17.92 -3.88
N SER A 238 6.55 17.19 -2.77
CA SER A 238 6.77 17.74 -1.42
C SER A 238 7.23 16.65 -0.44
N ALA A 239 7.40 17.01 0.83
CA ALA A 239 7.70 16.05 1.90
C ALA A 239 6.62 14.96 2.06
N PHE A 240 5.37 15.30 1.76
CA PHE A 240 4.20 14.44 1.96
C PHE A 240 3.63 13.86 0.67
N VAL A 241 4.02 14.40 -0.48
CA VAL A 241 3.55 13.99 -1.80
C VAL A 241 4.77 13.69 -2.66
N GLY A 242 5.01 12.43 -2.91
CA GLY A 242 6.24 11.93 -3.52
C GLY A 242 6.19 11.79 -5.04
N ALA A 243 7.15 11.05 -5.56
CA ALA A 243 7.25 10.74 -6.98
C ALA A 243 6.19 9.72 -7.44
N ASP A 244 5.63 8.91 -6.53
CA ASP A 244 4.47 8.06 -6.79
C ASP A 244 3.29 8.86 -7.32
N ILE A 245 3.02 10.02 -6.71
CA ILE A 245 1.94 10.91 -7.12
C ILE A 245 2.31 11.70 -8.37
N ALA A 246 3.56 12.15 -8.51
CA ALA A 246 4.03 12.77 -9.75
C ALA A 246 3.90 11.82 -10.95
N ALA A 247 4.25 10.55 -10.77
CA ALA A 247 4.01 9.48 -11.74
C ALA A 247 2.50 9.26 -11.98
N GLY A 248 1.69 9.29 -10.92
CA GLY A 248 0.24 9.16 -11.00
C GLY A 248 -0.41 10.28 -11.85
N MET A 249 0.03 11.51 -11.70
CA MET A 249 -0.42 12.63 -12.52
C MET A 249 -0.13 12.38 -14.01
N LEU A 250 1.07 11.90 -14.33
CA LEU A 250 1.46 11.54 -15.70
C LEU A 250 0.60 10.40 -16.25
N ALA A 251 0.39 9.34 -15.47
CA ALA A 251 -0.42 8.18 -15.87
C ALA A 251 -1.88 8.53 -16.15
N CYS A 252 -2.42 9.51 -15.42
CA CYS A 252 -3.78 10.01 -15.60
C CYS A 252 -3.90 11.10 -16.67
N GLY A 253 -2.78 11.58 -17.23
CA GLY A 253 -2.79 12.68 -18.23
C GLY A 253 -3.38 13.97 -17.67
N MET A 254 -3.12 14.30 -16.39
CA MET A 254 -3.76 15.43 -15.72
C MET A 254 -3.41 16.80 -16.31
N ASP A 255 -2.40 16.86 -17.13
CA ASP A 255 -2.01 18.07 -17.92
C ASP A 255 -2.79 18.23 -19.23
N GLU A 256 -3.45 17.19 -19.72
CA GLU A 256 -4.15 17.13 -21.01
C GLU A 256 -5.66 16.89 -20.90
N GLU A 257 -6.13 16.25 -19.82
CA GLU A 257 -7.53 15.86 -19.61
C GLU A 257 -8.43 17.04 -19.22
N GLU A 258 -9.74 16.82 -19.30
CA GLU A 258 -10.75 17.80 -18.86
C GLU A 258 -10.58 18.17 -17.38
N ARG A 259 -10.63 19.46 -17.09
CA ARG A 259 -10.44 20.03 -15.76
C ARG A 259 -11.69 20.77 -15.29
N PRO A 260 -11.89 20.95 -13.98
CA PRO A 260 -11.11 20.43 -12.88
C PRO A 260 -11.14 18.90 -12.78
N SER A 261 -9.97 18.27 -12.53
CA SER A 261 -9.86 16.82 -12.31
C SER A 261 -9.11 16.50 -11.02
N LEU A 262 -9.48 15.39 -10.37
CA LEU A 262 -8.96 15.00 -9.06
C LEU A 262 -8.33 13.60 -9.14
N LEU A 263 -7.08 13.46 -8.71
CA LEU A 263 -6.43 12.19 -8.44
C LEU A 263 -6.51 11.91 -6.93
N LEU A 264 -7.00 10.73 -6.57
CA LEU A 264 -7.03 10.21 -5.21
C LEU A 264 -6.23 8.90 -5.20
N ASP A 265 -5.07 8.89 -4.59
CA ASP A 265 -4.32 7.66 -4.35
C ASP A 265 -4.59 7.17 -2.93
N LEU A 266 -5.28 6.03 -2.82
CA LEU A 266 -5.69 5.45 -1.56
C LEU A 266 -4.72 4.35 -1.13
N GLY A 267 -3.88 4.66 -0.17
CA GLY A 267 -2.94 3.76 0.49
C GLY A 267 -3.01 3.89 2.00
N THR A 268 -1.87 3.77 2.65
CA THR A 268 -1.71 4.07 4.10
C THR A 268 -1.95 5.55 4.39
N ASN A 269 -1.63 6.42 3.43
CA ASN A 269 -2.12 7.80 3.38
C ASN A 269 -3.11 7.93 2.23
N GLY A 270 -3.83 9.04 2.18
CA GLY A 270 -4.65 9.42 1.04
C GLY A 270 -4.02 10.63 0.37
N GLU A 271 -3.19 10.40 -0.62
CA GLU A 271 -2.59 11.46 -1.40
C GLU A 271 -3.58 11.94 -2.47
N MET A 272 -3.64 13.26 -2.66
CA MET A 272 -4.62 13.90 -3.55
C MET A 272 -3.96 14.98 -4.40
N VAL A 273 -4.37 15.06 -5.66
CA VAL A 273 -4.00 16.17 -6.54
C VAL A 273 -5.23 16.68 -7.28
N LEU A 274 -5.51 17.96 -7.15
CA LEU A 274 -6.51 18.67 -7.91
C LEU A 274 -5.83 19.43 -9.05
N ALA A 275 -6.15 19.10 -10.30
CA ALA A 275 -5.69 19.84 -11.48
C ALA A 275 -6.73 20.87 -11.89
N LEU A 276 -6.31 22.13 -11.96
CA LEU A 276 -7.03 23.28 -12.48
C LEU A 276 -6.41 23.71 -13.81
N GLU A 277 -7.00 24.69 -14.49
CA GLU A 277 -6.49 25.16 -15.79
C GLU A 277 -5.03 25.63 -15.70
N ASP A 278 -4.69 26.43 -14.69
CA ASP A 278 -3.41 27.10 -14.61
C ASP A 278 -2.46 26.49 -13.55
N LYS A 279 -2.98 25.73 -12.60
CA LYS A 279 -2.22 25.16 -11.48
C LYS A 279 -2.74 23.80 -11.04
N MET A 280 -1.93 23.12 -10.27
CA MET A 280 -2.31 21.91 -9.54
C MET A 280 -2.13 22.13 -8.05
N ILE A 281 -2.93 21.48 -7.22
CA ILE A 281 -2.84 21.56 -5.75
C ILE A 281 -2.78 20.14 -5.22
N ALA A 282 -1.74 19.84 -4.46
CA ALA A 282 -1.52 18.51 -3.89
C ALA A 282 -1.60 18.54 -2.37
N THR A 283 -2.07 17.46 -1.78
CA THR A 283 -2.08 17.24 -0.34
C THR A 283 -2.00 15.76 0.00
N SER A 284 -1.78 15.47 1.28
CA SER A 284 -1.80 14.10 1.83
C SER A 284 -2.64 14.08 3.11
N ALA A 285 -3.63 13.21 3.15
CA ALA A 285 -4.49 13.00 4.33
C ALA A 285 -4.00 11.78 5.13
N PRO A 286 -3.95 11.85 6.48
CA PRO A 286 -3.49 10.75 7.33
C PRO A 286 -4.60 9.69 7.50
N ALA A 287 -4.89 8.93 6.45
CA ALA A 287 -5.96 7.93 6.43
C ALA A 287 -5.68 6.72 7.35
N GLY A 288 -4.41 6.41 7.59
CA GLY A 288 -4.02 5.20 8.30
C GLY A 288 -4.20 3.92 7.45
N PRO A 289 -3.76 2.76 7.94
CA PRO A 289 -3.69 1.53 7.15
C PRO A 289 -5.01 0.73 7.10
N ALA A 290 -6.13 1.26 7.62
CA ALA A 290 -7.39 0.52 7.72
C ALA A 290 -7.91 0.06 6.34
N LEU A 291 -7.77 0.92 5.32
CA LEU A 291 -8.17 0.63 3.95
C LEU A 291 -7.33 -0.49 3.29
N GLU A 292 -6.16 -0.81 3.83
CA GLU A 292 -5.32 -1.94 3.43
C GLU A 292 -5.50 -3.17 4.35
N GLY A 293 -6.46 -3.12 5.30
CA GLY A 293 -6.67 -4.14 6.34
C GLY A 293 -5.71 -4.03 7.53
N GLY A 294 -4.87 -3.00 7.58
CA GLY A 294 -4.04 -2.67 8.74
C GLY A 294 -4.89 -2.14 9.90
N ASN A 295 -4.44 -2.31 11.13
CA ASN A 295 -5.18 -1.97 12.36
C ASN A 295 -6.55 -2.65 12.52
N ILE A 296 -7.04 -3.38 11.55
CA ILE A 296 -8.26 -4.21 11.64
C ILE A 296 -7.91 -5.49 12.39
N SER A 297 -8.72 -5.85 13.39
CA SER A 297 -8.43 -6.98 14.29
C SER A 297 -8.30 -8.31 13.56
N CYS A 298 -9.16 -8.56 12.58
CA CYS A 298 -9.11 -9.71 11.68
C CYS A 298 -8.54 -9.38 10.29
N GLY A 299 -7.88 -8.22 10.15
CA GLY A 299 -7.35 -7.75 8.88
C GLY A 299 -6.11 -8.52 8.43
N VAL A 300 -6.06 -8.79 7.14
CA VAL A 300 -4.93 -9.42 6.43
C VAL A 300 -4.67 -8.69 5.12
N ALA A 301 -3.47 -8.85 4.57
CA ALA A 301 -3.18 -8.37 3.22
C ALA A 301 -4.05 -9.08 2.17
N SER A 302 -4.05 -8.60 0.93
CA SER A 302 -4.77 -9.21 -0.21
C SER A 302 -4.08 -10.50 -0.68
N VAL A 303 -4.19 -11.56 0.11
CA VAL A 303 -3.56 -12.87 -0.08
C VAL A 303 -4.60 -13.97 -0.29
N THR A 304 -4.16 -15.15 -0.71
CA THR A 304 -5.03 -16.33 -0.82
C THR A 304 -5.73 -16.61 0.51
N GLY A 305 -7.05 -16.76 0.50
CA GLY A 305 -7.89 -16.94 1.68
C GLY A 305 -8.35 -15.64 2.36
N ALA A 306 -7.83 -14.46 1.95
CA ALA A 306 -8.38 -13.20 2.44
C ALA A 306 -9.81 -12.99 1.92
N ILE A 307 -10.73 -12.62 2.80
CA ILE A 307 -12.09 -12.24 2.45
C ILE A 307 -12.02 -10.90 1.71
N SER A 308 -12.35 -10.90 0.43
CA SER A 308 -12.31 -9.73 -0.44
C SER A 308 -13.67 -9.32 -0.98
N LYS A 309 -14.70 -10.15 -0.75
CA LYS A 309 -16.09 -9.88 -1.09
C LYS A 309 -16.97 -10.22 0.10
N VAL A 310 -17.89 -9.31 0.45
CA VAL A 310 -18.84 -9.48 1.54
C VAL A 310 -20.19 -8.93 1.13
N ARG A 311 -21.22 -9.74 1.26
CA ARG A 311 -22.61 -9.31 1.16
C ARG A 311 -23.33 -9.61 2.47
N VAL A 312 -23.86 -8.59 3.09
CA VAL A 312 -24.67 -8.69 4.31
C VAL A 312 -26.15 -8.77 3.92
N ILE A 313 -26.87 -9.73 4.48
CA ILE A 313 -28.32 -9.91 4.30
C ILE A 313 -28.94 -10.11 5.67
N GLY A 314 -29.55 -9.05 6.22
CA GLY A 314 -29.98 -9.02 7.62
C GLY A 314 -28.76 -9.22 8.54
N GLU A 315 -28.69 -10.35 9.24
CA GLU A 315 -27.56 -10.67 10.15
C GLU A 315 -26.64 -11.77 9.63
N ARG A 316 -26.80 -12.16 8.38
CA ARG A 316 -25.96 -13.20 7.74
C ARG A 316 -25.02 -12.58 6.72
N THR A 317 -23.86 -13.21 6.55
CA THR A 317 -22.87 -12.82 5.55
C THR A 317 -22.71 -13.90 4.48
N ILE A 318 -22.56 -13.45 3.24
CA ILE A 318 -22.03 -14.27 2.15
C ILE A 318 -20.65 -13.69 1.82
N ILE A 319 -19.63 -14.52 1.88
CA ILE A 319 -18.25 -14.10 1.68
C ILE A 319 -17.64 -14.73 0.43
N GLY A 320 -16.73 -13.99 -0.22
CA GLY A 320 -15.85 -14.51 -1.24
C GLY A 320 -14.40 -14.29 -0.83
N THR A 321 -13.59 -15.33 -0.94
CA THR A 321 -12.16 -15.28 -0.60
C THR A 321 -11.30 -15.28 -1.85
N ILE A 322 -10.14 -14.65 -1.77
CA ILE A 322 -9.13 -14.70 -2.83
C ILE A 322 -8.70 -16.16 -3.03
N GLY A 323 -8.69 -16.60 -4.29
CA GLY A 323 -8.33 -17.97 -4.66
C GLY A 323 -9.33 -19.05 -4.23
N ASN A 324 -10.53 -18.66 -3.77
CA ASN A 324 -11.55 -19.57 -3.25
C ASN A 324 -11.03 -20.50 -2.13
N ALA A 325 -10.02 -20.05 -1.40
CA ALA A 325 -9.42 -20.79 -0.28
C ALA A 325 -10.20 -20.55 1.03
N PRO A 326 -10.02 -21.38 2.06
CA PRO A 326 -10.58 -21.12 3.39
C PRO A 326 -10.25 -19.74 3.92
N ALA A 327 -11.20 -19.09 4.58
CA ALA A 327 -11.01 -17.73 5.10
C ALA A 327 -9.89 -17.67 6.14
N THR A 328 -8.99 -16.69 6.00
CA THR A 328 -7.87 -16.44 6.93
C THR A 328 -7.99 -15.09 7.64
N GLY A 329 -8.80 -14.18 7.10
CA GLY A 329 -9.02 -12.82 7.59
C GLY A 329 -9.71 -12.00 6.51
N ILE A 330 -9.77 -10.69 6.65
CA ILE A 330 -10.43 -9.78 5.72
C ILE A 330 -9.41 -8.78 5.15
N CYS A 331 -9.38 -8.57 3.84
CA CYS A 331 -8.55 -7.54 3.22
C CYS A 331 -9.34 -6.23 3.04
N GLY A 332 -8.65 -5.15 2.66
CA GLY A 332 -9.22 -3.81 2.60
C GLY A 332 -10.52 -3.68 1.81
N THR A 333 -10.62 -4.29 0.63
CA THR A 333 -11.87 -4.29 -0.16
C THR A 333 -13.02 -4.98 0.60
N GLY A 334 -12.72 -6.11 1.25
CA GLY A 334 -13.69 -6.82 2.08
C GLY A 334 -14.13 -5.99 3.29
N VAL A 335 -13.23 -5.21 3.90
CA VAL A 335 -13.54 -4.31 5.03
C VAL A 335 -14.59 -3.27 4.60
N LEU A 336 -14.41 -2.61 3.46
CA LEU A 336 -15.37 -1.60 3.01
C LEU A 336 -16.71 -2.20 2.60
N GLU A 337 -16.71 -3.34 1.89
CA GLU A 337 -17.96 -4.05 1.56
C GLU A 337 -18.71 -4.51 2.82
N LEU A 338 -17.96 -4.97 3.85
CA LEU A 338 -18.56 -5.35 5.13
C LEU A 338 -19.19 -4.14 5.83
N VAL A 339 -18.44 -3.05 5.98
CA VAL A 339 -18.93 -1.84 6.67
C VAL A 339 -20.15 -1.26 5.98
N ALA A 340 -20.13 -1.16 4.64
CA ALA A 340 -21.29 -0.74 3.87
C ALA A 340 -22.50 -1.65 4.11
N GLY A 341 -22.30 -2.97 4.01
CA GLY A 341 -23.37 -3.93 4.26
C GLY A 341 -23.89 -3.92 5.71
N LEU A 342 -23.04 -3.68 6.71
CA LEU A 342 -23.46 -3.53 8.10
C LEU A 342 -24.30 -2.26 8.28
N TYR A 343 -23.93 -1.17 7.60
CA TYR A 343 -24.67 0.10 7.62
C TYR A 343 -26.03 -0.04 6.94
N GLU A 344 -26.08 -0.54 5.72
CA GLU A 344 -27.32 -0.77 4.95
C GLU A 344 -28.33 -1.69 5.66
N ASN A 345 -27.85 -2.69 6.43
CA ASN A 345 -28.68 -3.59 7.20
C ASN A 345 -28.94 -3.13 8.65
N HIS A 346 -28.60 -1.87 8.96
CA HIS A 346 -28.80 -1.25 10.28
C HIS A 346 -28.15 -2.06 11.44
N ILE A 347 -27.05 -2.78 11.16
CA ILE A 347 -26.25 -3.45 12.20
C ILE A 347 -25.38 -2.39 12.91
N ILE A 348 -24.94 -1.37 12.17
CA ILE A 348 -24.36 -0.15 12.70
C ILE A 348 -25.28 1.03 12.34
N ASP A 349 -25.27 2.05 13.19
CA ASP A 349 -25.98 3.32 12.93
C ASP A 349 -25.06 4.35 12.25
N ALA A 350 -25.58 5.54 11.95
CA ALA A 350 -24.83 6.63 11.32
C ALA A 350 -23.59 7.04 12.13
N SER A 351 -23.62 6.91 13.45
CA SER A 351 -22.45 7.17 14.31
C SER A 351 -21.42 6.02 14.29
N GLY A 352 -21.69 4.94 13.56
CA GLY A 352 -20.87 3.73 13.52
C GLY A 352 -21.03 2.83 14.75
N GLN A 353 -22.03 3.06 15.59
CA GLN A 353 -22.25 2.24 16.78
C GLN A 353 -22.94 0.93 16.37
N MET A 354 -22.36 -0.20 16.78
CA MET A 354 -22.97 -1.52 16.59
C MET A 354 -24.21 -1.72 17.46
N LYS A 355 -25.16 -2.53 16.98
CA LYS A 355 -26.23 -3.08 17.82
C LYS A 355 -25.68 -3.70 19.09
N GLU A 356 -26.38 -3.56 20.22
CA GLU A 356 -25.92 -3.95 21.55
C GLU A 356 -25.35 -5.36 21.62
N LYS A 357 -26.00 -6.32 20.99
CA LYS A 357 -25.55 -7.74 20.95
C LYS A 357 -24.19 -7.98 20.28
N TYR A 358 -23.66 -7.01 19.52
CA TYR A 358 -22.38 -7.12 18.84
C TYR A 358 -21.30 -6.22 19.43
N ARG A 359 -21.61 -5.40 20.45
CA ARG A 359 -20.65 -4.41 20.99
C ARG A 359 -19.46 -5.05 21.68
N GLU A 360 -19.69 -6.14 22.43
CA GLU A 360 -18.63 -6.80 23.20
C GLU A 360 -17.85 -7.82 22.38
N GLU A 361 -18.55 -8.72 21.67
CA GLU A 361 -17.93 -9.84 20.95
C GLU A 361 -17.65 -9.53 19.47
N GLY A 362 -18.17 -8.42 18.95
CA GLY A 362 -18.11 -8.04 17.54
C GLY A 362 -19.12 -8.79 16.66
N PHE A 363 -19.15 -8.44 15.38
CA PHE A 363 -20.01 -9.09 14.39
C PHE A 363 -19.32 -10.33 13.81
N PRO A 364 -19.95 -11.53 13.88
CA PRO A 364 -19.35 -12.76 13.37
C PRO A 364 -19.38 -12.78 11.85
N LEU A 365 -18.18 -12.78 11.22
CA LEU A 365 -18.04 -12.70 9.77
C LEU A 365 -17.91 -14.09 9.11
N ALA A 366 -16.99 -14.92 9.60
CA ALA A 366 -16.69 -16.23 9.03
C ALA A 366 -16.03 -17.15 10.07
N ARG A 367 -15.80 -18.41 9.69
CA ARG A 367 -14.97 -19.34 10.47
C ARG A 367 -13.74 -19.75 9.68
N MET A 368 -12.59 -19.76 10.32
CA MET A 368 -11.35 -20.32 9.80
C MET A 368 -11.44 -21.85 9.69
N LYS A 369 -10.48 -22.45 8.96
CA LYS A 369 -10.41 -23.91 8.82
C LYS A 369 -10.25 -24.66 10.16
N ASP A 370 -9.59 -24.05 11.14
CA ASP A 370 -9.40 -24.57 12.51
C ASP A 370 -10.63 -24.38 13.42
N GLY A 371 -11.72 -23.80 12.89
CA GLY A 371 -12.95 -23.53 13.62
C GLY A 371 -12.98 -22.18 14.35
N LYS A 372 -11.87 -21.41 14.37
CA LYS A 372 -11.82 -20.10 15.00
C LYS A 372 -12.74 -19.11 14.28
N GLN A 373 -13.50 -18.34 15.06
CA GLN A 373 -14.38 -17.29 14.52
C GLN A 373 -13.57 -16.10 14.06
N ILE A 374 -13.80 -15.63 12.83
CA ILE A 374 -13.37 -14.32 12.34
C ILE A 374 -14.46 -13.34 12.73
N THR A 375 -14.11 -12.33 13.52
CA THR A 375 -15.06 -11.38 14.09
C THR A 375 -14.59 -9.95 13.74
N PHE A 376 -15.53 -9.09 13.38
CA PHE A 376 -15.29 -7.68 13.11
C PHE A 376 -15.82 -6.85 14.28
N THR A 377 -14.97 -6.04 14.88
CA THR A 377 -15.25 -5.40 16.18
C THR A 377 -15.71 -3.95 16.03
N GLN A 378 -16.24 -3.37 17.10
CA GLN A 378 -16.56 -1.94 17.17
C GLN A 378 -15.32 -1.07 16.89
N GLN A 379 -14.14 -1.50 17.36
CA GLN A 379 -12.88 -0.77 17.11
C GLN A 379 -12.52 -0.80 15.62
N ASP A 380 -12.77 -1.91 14.92
CA ASP A 380 -12.50 -1.99 13.48
C ASP A 380 -13.34 -0.99 12.68
N ILE A 381 -14.61 -0.75 13.11
CA ILE A 381 -15.46 0.29 12.51
C ILE A 381 -14.84 1.67 12.73
N ARG A 382 -14.31 1.95 13.94
CA ARG A 382 -13.65 3.24 14.23
C ARG A 382 -12.45 3.48 13.35
N GLU A 383 -11.63 2.45 13.09
CA GLU A 383 -10.50 2.56 12.16
C GLU A 383 -10.96 2.95 10.74
N VAL A 384 -12.08 2.38 10.27
CA VAL A 384 -12.66 2.75 8.96
C VAL A 384 -13.22 4.18 8.99
N GLN A 385 -13.89 4.59 10.06
CA GLN A 385 -14.41 5.95 10.22
C GLN A 385 -13.29 7.00 10.20
N LEU A 386 -12.18 6.73 10.89
CA LEU A 386 -11.00 7.61 10.89
C LEU A 386 -10.43 7.75 9.46
N ALA A 387 -10.26 6.62 8.76
CA ALA A 387 -9.72 6.62 7.41
C ALA A 387 -10.62 7.39 6.42
N LYS A 388 -11.93 7.08 6.40
CA LYS A 388 -12.85 7.76 5.49
C LYS A 388 -12.98 9.25 5.77
N ALA A 389 -13.00 9.64 7.06
CA ALA A 389 -13.08 11.04 7.45
C ALA A 389 -11.89 11.85 6.97
N ALA A 390 -10.67 11.28 7.09
CA ALA A 390 -9.45 11.93 6.61
C ALA A 390 -9.50 12.20 5.10
N ILE A 391 -9.93 11.21 4.31
CA ILE A 391 -10.04 11.31 2.86
C ILE A 391 -11.12 12.34 2.47
N HIS A 392 -12.32 12.21 3.01
CA HIS A 392 -13.44 13.09 2.72
C HIS A 392 -13.11 14.55 3.04
N SER A 393 -12.62 14.80 4.25
CA SER A 393 -12.23 16.16 4.68
C SER A 393 -11.07 16.72 3.88
N GLY A 394 -10.13 15.87 3.46
CA GLY A 394 -9.05 16.26 2.57
C GLY A 394 -9.56 16.73 1.20
N ILE A 395 -10.55 16.05 0.63
CA ILE A 395 -11.22 16.45 -0.62
C ILE A 395 -11.91 17.80 -0.44
N GLU A 396 -12.74 17.96 0.61
CA GLU A 396 -13.47 19.20 0.88
C GLU A 396 -12.51 20.40 0.99
N LEU A 397 -11.46 20.28 1.79
CA LEU A 397 -10.48 21.34 2.00
C LEU A 397 -9.67 21.66 0.75
N LEU A 398 -9.35 20.65 -0.04
CA LEU A 398 -8.63 20.85 -1.31
C LEU A 398 -9.47 21.66 -2.30
N LEU A 399 -10.79 21.37 -2.39
CA LEU A 399 -11.71 22.11 -3.24
C LEU A 399 -11.97 23.52 -2.72
N GLU A 400 -12.12 23.70 -1.41
CA GLU A 400 -12.29 25.01 -0.79
C GLU A 400 -11.06 25.89 -1.01
N HIS A 401 -9.86 25.36 -0.81
CA HIS A 401 -8.59 26.06 -1.08
C HIS A 401 -8.50 26.49 -2.56
N ALA A 402 -9.03 25.67 -3.46
CA ALA A 402 -9.10 25.97 -4.90
C ALA A 402 -10.22 26.97 -5.25
N GLY A 403 -11.18 27.21 -4.37
CA GLY A 403 -12.34 28.06 -4.62
C GLY A 403 -13.35 27.46 -5.58
N ILE A 404 -13.44 26.11 -5.65
CA ILE A 404 -14.39 25.41 -6.54
C ILE A 404 -15.30 24.48 -5.74
N SER A 405 -16.46 24.16 -6.30
CA SER A 405 -17.43 23.21 -5.74
C SER A 405 -17.22 21.80 -6.25
N MET A 406 -17.76 20.80 -5.54
CA MET A 406 -17.72 19.39 -5.97
C MET A 406 -18.37 19.17 -7.34
N GLY A 407 -19.47 19.90 -7.66
CA GLY A 407 -20.15 19.80 -8.94
C GLY A 407 -19.37 20.30 -10.15
N GLU A 408 -18.27 21.03 -9.94
CA GLU A 408 -17.38 21.49 -11.02
C GLU A 408 -16.36 20.43 -11.43
N ILE A 409 -16.12 19.42 -10.58
CA ILE A 409 -15.17 18.32 -10.88
C ILE A 409 -15.70 17.52 -12.06
N LYS A 410 -14.88 17.41 -13.11
CA LYS A 410 -15.24 16.67 -14.33
C LYS A 410 -14.83 15.20 -14.25
N LYS A 411 -13.75 14.91 -13.55
CA LYS A 411 -13.18 13.57 -13.50
C LYS A 411 -12.44 13.32 -12.19
N VAL A 412 -12.66 12.15 -11.62
CA VAL A 412 -11.91 11.67 -10.44
C VAL A 412 -11.22 10.36 -10.81
N TYR A 413 -9.92 10.31 -10.58
CA TYR A 413 -9.09 9.12 -10.74
C TYR A 413 -8.87 8.50 -9.37
N LEU A 414 -9.45 7.33 -9.14
CA LEU A 414 -9.27 6.57 -7.90
C LEU A 414 -8.13 5.57 -8.09
N ALA A 415 -6.97 5.90 -7.57
CA ALA A 415 -5.73 5.16 -7.69
C ALA A 415 -5.38 4.37 -6.43
N GLY A 416 -4.23 3.70 -6.46
CA GLY A 416 -3.68 2.86 -5.40
C GLY A 416 -3.95 1.38 -5.62
N GLY A 417 -3.13 0.52 -5.02
CA GLY A 417 -3.28 -0.94 -5.14
C GLY A 417 -4.62 -1.47 -4.64
N PHE A 418 -5.17 -0.82 -3.65
CA PHE A 418 -6.51 -1.06 -3.10
C PHE A 418 -7.61 -0.53 -4.04
N GLY A 419 -7.45 0.67 -4.63
CA GLY A 419 -8.42 1.32 -5.50
C GLY A 419 -8.83 0.52 -6.74
N VAL A 420 -7.97 -0.40 -7.21
CA VAL A 420 -8.24 -1.30 -8.35
C VAL A 420 -9.51 -2.13 -8.18
N TYR A 421 -9.79 -2.55 -6.95
CA TYR A 421 -10.88 -3.47 -6.62
C TYR A 421 -12.00 -2.79 -5.83
N LEU A 422 -11.83 -1.51 -5.49
CA LEU A 422 -12.82 -0.73 -4.76
C LEU A 422 -14.02 -0.45 -5.66
N ASP A 423 -15.21 -0.77 -5.15
CA ASP A 423 -16.46 -0.36 -5.76
C ASP A 423 -16.72 1.12 -5.39
N VAL A 424 -16.81 1.97 -6.41
CA VAL A 424 -17.02 3.42 -6.25
C VAL A 424 -18.36 3.72 -5.54
N HIS A 425 -19.39 2.92 -5.81
CA HIS A 425 -20.68 3.04 -5.15
C HIS A 425 -20.58 2.78 -3.64
N ILE A 426 -19.82 1.74 -3.25
CA ILE A 426 -19.55 1.43 -1.84
C ILE A 426 -18.75 2.55 -1.19
N ALA A 427 -17.74 3.09 -1.87
CA ALA A 427 -16.95 4.20 -1.37
C ALA A 427 -17.80 5.45 -1.10
N ALA A 428 -18.71 5.78 -2.01
CA ALA A 428 -19.67 6.89 -1.84
C ALA A 428 -20.69 6.57 -0.72
N GLY A 429 -21.24 5.36 -0.71
CA GLY A 429 -22.26 4.95 0.26
C GLY A 429 -21.82 4.99 1.72
N ILE A 430 -20.52 4.77 2.00
CA ILE A 430 -19.96 4.94 3.35
C ILE A 430 -19.39 6.33 3.62
N GLY A 431 -19.41 7.24 2.64
CA GLY A 431 -18.84 8.59 2.75
C GLY A 431 -17.31 8.64 2.75
N LEU A 432 -16.63 7.65 2.17
CA LEU A 432 -15.21 7.72 1.86
C LEU A 432 -14.98 8.71 0.70
N LEU A 433 -15.85 8.66 -0.29
CA LEU A 433 -15.94 9.59 -1.41
C LEU A 433 -17.22 10.41 -1.28
N PRO A 434 -17.19 11.75 -1.49
CA PRO A 434 -18.41 12.53 -1.62
C PRO A 434 -19.34 11.96 -2.70
N ALA A 435 -20.64 11.85 -2.38
CA ALA A 435 -21.63 11.21 -3.27
C ALA A 435 -21.74 11.89 -4.65
N GLU A 436 -21.53 13.19 -4.68
CA GLU A 436 -21.55 14.00 -5.92
C GLU A 436 -20.49 13.57 -6.91
N LEU A 437 -19.35 13.03 -6.41
CA LEU A 437 -18.22 12.60 -7.23
C LEU A 437 -18.35 11.18 -7.76
N GLU A 438 -19.33 10.39 -7.29
CA GLU A 438 -19.50 8.98 -7.69
C GLU A 438 -19.53 8.81 -9.21
N LYS A 439 -20.33 9.61 -9.91
CA LYS A 439 -20.57 9.46 -11.36
C LYS A 439 -19.38 9.83 -12.23
N CYS A 440 -18.50 10.69 -11.76
CA CYS A 440 -17.29 11.10 -12.47
C CYS A 440 -16.04 10.36 -12.01
N THR A 441 -16.16 9.42 -11.06
CA THR A 441 -15.05 8.64 -10.52
C THR A 441 -14.78 7.38 -11.35
N LYS A 442 -13.50 7.18 -11.66
CA LYS A 442 -12.97 6.00 -12.35
C LYS A 442 -11.82 5.37 -11.56
N ALA A 443 -11.92 4.08 -11.27
CA ALA A 443 -10.81 3.31 -10.73
C ALA A 443 -9.74 3.08 -11.80
N VAL A 444 -8.50 3.47 -11.53
CA VAL A 444 -7.38 3.49 -12.49
C VAL A 444 -6.21 2.57 -12.10
N GLY A 445 -6.23 2.01 -10.91
CA GLY A 445 -5.23 1.04 -10.46
C GLY A 445 -3.94 1.67 -9.92
N ASN A 446 -2.82 0.99 -10.09
CA ASN A 446 -1.51 1.49 -9.66
C ASN A 446 -0.98 2.53 -10.66
N THR A 447 -1.34 3.78 -10.45
CA THR A 447 -0.91 4.90 -11.29
C THR A 447 0.56 5.26 -11.09
N SER A 448 1.12 5.01 -9.92
CA SER A 448 2.54 5.17 -9.65
C SER A 448 3.39 4.31 -10.59
N LEU A 449 3.10 3.01 -10.66
CA LEU A 449 3.82 2.10 -11.57
C LEU A 449 3.55 2.42 -13.04
N GLN A 450 2.29 2.73 -13.42
CA GLN A 450 1.94 3.11 -14.79
C GLN A 450 2.68 4.37 -15.24
N GLY A 451 2.70 5.41 -14.39
CA GLY A 451 3.43 6.64 -14.65
C GLY A 451 4.95 6.46 -14.67
N CYS A 452 5.48 5.59 -13.81
CA CYS A 452 6.88 5.21 -13.85
C CYS A 452 7.27 4.55 -15.18
N ILE A 453 6.39 3.71 -15.75
CA ILE A 453 6.57 3.12 -17.11
C ILE A 453 6.52 4.23 -18.15
N ALA A 454 5.53 5.12 -18.10
CA ALA A 454 5.40 6.22 -19.05
C ALA A 454 6.62 7.15 -19.00
N TYR A 455 7.09 7.51 -17.81
CA TYR A 455 8.30 8.32 -17.59
C TYR A 455 9.55 7.67 -18.21
N GLY A 456 9.73 6.37 -18.02
CA GLY A 456 10.85 5.62 -18.56
C GLY A 456 10.83 5.47 -20.09
N SER A 457 9.66 5.54 -20.72
CA SER A 457 9.48 5.26 -22.15
C SER A 457 9.80 6.46 -23.06
N SER A 458 9.73 7.72 -22.57
CA SER A 458 9.89 8.88 -23.43
C SER A 458 10.45 10.09 -22.68
N GLU A 459 11.29 10.88 -23.37
CA GLU A 459 11.81 12.16 -22.88
C GLU A 459 10.69 13.21 -22.75
N GLU A 460 9.72 13.17 -23.63
CA GLU A 460 8.53 14.02 -23.58
C GLU A 460 7.77 13.85 -22.27
N ASN A 461 7.54 12.60 -21.85
CA ASN A 461 6.87 12.29 -20.60
C ASN A 461 7.67 12.78 -19.37
N ARG A 462 9.00 12.76 -19.43
CA ARG A 462 9.84 13.35 -18.38
C ARG A 462 9.63 14.85 -18.28
N SER A 463 9.69 15.55 -19.42
CA SER A 463 9.47 17.00 -19.47
C SER A 463 8.05 17.36 -18.99
N ARG A 464 7.02 16.59 -19.39
CA ARG A 464 5.65 16.80 -18.92
C ARG A 464 5.55 16.65 -17.39
N THR A 465 6.19 15.63 -16.82
CA THR A 465 6.21 15.42 -15.37
C THR A 465 6.83 16.60 -14.64
N GLU A 466 7.98 17.09 -15.11
CA GLU A 466 8.64 18.25 -14.52
C GLU A 466 7.78 19.52 -14.61
N GLU A 467 7.07 19.73 -15.73
CA GLU A 467 6.17 20.88 -15.89
C GLU A 467 4.95 20.79 -14.96
N MET A 468 4.36 19.62 -14.80
CA MET A 468 3.28 19.40 -13.85
C MET A 468 3.73 19.68 -12.41
N ILE A 469 4.90 19.18 -12.01
CA ILE A 469 5.46 19.42 -10.66
C ILE A 469 5.70 20.93 -10.44
N LYS A 470 6.24 21.67 -11.43
CA LYS A 470 6.46 23.12 -11.32
C LYS A 470 5.16 23.91 -11.12
N LYS A 471 4.03 23.40 -11.63
CA LYS A 471 2.70 24.00 -11.46
C LYS A 471 1.97 23.53 -10.21
N CYS A 472 2.55 22.57 -9.47
CA CYS A 472 1.91 21.93 -8.34
C CYS A 472 2.28 22.62 -7.03
N GLU A 473 1.28 23.19 -6.37
CA GLU A 473 1.34 23.70 -5.00
C GLU A 473 1.02 22.56 -4.02
N SER A 474 1.79 22.43 -2.95
CA SER A 474 1.50 21.46 -1.88
C SER A 474 0.95 22.17 -0.65
N ILE A 475 -0.20 21.75 -0.15
CA ILE A 475 -0.81 22.27 1.08
C ILE A 475 -0.75 21.21 2.19
N ASN A 476 -0.57 21.67 3.42
CA ASN A 476 -0.58 20.80 4.60
C ASN A 476 -1.96 20.89 5.28
N LEU A 477 -2.72 19.79 5.28
CA LEU A 477 -4.06 19.75 5.88
C LEU A 477 -4.04 20.05 7.39
N ALA A 478 -3.01 19.63 8.10
CA ALA A 478 -2.90 19.88 9.54
C ALA A 478 -2.75 21.37 9.90
N GLU A 479 -2.39 22.22 8.94
CA GLU A 479 -2.29 23.67 9.12
C GLU A 479 -3.58 24.42 8.75
N GLN A 480 -4.58 23.70 8.18
CA GLN A 480 -5.87 24.27 7.84
C GLN A 480 -6.74 24.35 9.11
N ALA A 481 -7.26 25.54 9.41
CA ALA A 481 -7.99 25.79 10.65
C ALA A 481 -9.22 24.89 10.83
N ASP A 482 -9.91 24.55 9.73
CA ASP A 482 -11.18 23.81 9.75
C ASP A 482 -11.01 22.29 9.57
N PHE A 483 -9.76 21.79 9.44
CA PHE A 483 -9.55 20.37 9.20
C PHE A 483 -10.09 19.49 10.33
N GLU A 484 -9.83 19.84 11.57
CA GLU A 484 -10.25 19.04 12.73
C GLU A 484 -11.80 19.00 12.85
N GLU A 485 -12.46 20.13 12.63
CA GLU A 485 -13.92 20.20 12.68
C GLU A 485 -14.56 19.33 11.58
N ARG A 486 -14.11 19.46 10.35
CA ARG A 486 -14.56 18.64 9.22
C ARG A 486 -14.27 17.16 9.42
N TYR A 487 -13.06 16.85 9.91
CA TYR A 487 -12.67 15.48 10.20
C TYR A 487 -13.61 14.81 11.20
N VAL A 488 -13.98 15.51 12.28
CA VAL A 488 -14.95 14.98 13.26
C VAL A 488 -16.36 14.85 12.65
N ALA A 489 -16.81 15.82 11.87
CA ALA A 489 -18.11 15.79 11.19
C ALA A 489 -18.21 14.62 10.22
N ASN A 490 -17.14 14.39 9.45
CA ASN A 490 -17.07 13.33 8.43
C ASN A 490 -16.80 11.91 9.02
N MET A 491 -16.69 11.75 10.33
CA MET A 491 -16.64 10.41 10.96
C MET A 491 -17.96 9.66 10.85
N ASN A 492 -19.10 10.37 10.86
CA ASN A 492 -20.40 9.74 10.70
C ASN A 492 -20.58 9.16 9.28
N PHE A 493 -21.34 8.08 9.17
CA PHE A 493 -21.79 7.57 7.88
C PHE A 493 -22.88 8.51 7.33
N PRO A 494 -22.98 8.69 5.99
CA PRO A 494 -24.00 9.53 5.37
C PRO A 494 -25.42 9.07 5.73
N GLU A 495 -26.36 10.03 5.95
CA GLU A 495 -27.77 9.71 6.19
C GLU A 495 -28.52 9.27 4.92
#